data_28c962604ae3dfa893dfc8a3cf727853
#
_entry.id   28c962604ae3dfa893dfc8a3cf727853
#
_cell.length_a   1.000
_cell.length_b   1.000
_cell.length_c   1.000
_cell.angle_alpha   90.00
_cell.angle_beta   90.00
_cell.angle_gamma   90.00
#
_symmetry.space_group_name_H-M   'P 1'
#
loop_
_entity.id
_entity.type
_entity.pdbx_description
1 polymer ?
#
loop_
_entity_poly.entity_id
_entity_poly.type
_entity_poly.pdbx_seq_one_letter_code
_entity_poly.pdbx_strand_id
1 'polypeptide(L)'
;VLRSLLPMLALLGFGSDALANTLNQNVSWTIDRAGTTAKYRVVAYGDSIYAGYNGSAFNAAKYAAPTVDAEYLSALWNADIEGVRRAKSGAVASDIYTNKIVAEKSYMQAASTRVVTFEMCGNDGLQARSALKSQTGTCNYAGMNTAINNCKTYVAAAMDFINANAYAGTKLKVVSNLHYPGYAADNVQST
;
A
#
# COMPACT_ATOMS: atom_id res chain seq x y z
N VAL A 1 -51.78 -18.17 -23.54
CA VAL A 1 -50.80 -17.16 -23.96
C VAL A 1 -50.19 -16.58 -22.69
N LEU A 2 -49.07 -17.16 -22.24
CA LEU A 2 -48.29 -16.68 -21.07
C LEU A 2 -47.23 -15.71 -21.59
N ARG A 3 -47.32 -14.42 -21.24
CA ARG A 3 -46.27 -13.43 -21.46
C ARG A 3 -45.34 -13.47 -20.28
N SER A 4 -44.12 -13.95 -20.48
CA SER A 4 -43.01 -13.86 -19.54
C SER A 4 -42.49 -12.43 -19.53
N LEU A 5 -42.66 -11.73 -18.42
CA LEU A 5 -41.98 -10.52 -18.10
C LEU A 5 -40.60 -10.89 -17.48
N LEU A 6 -39.52 -10.79 -18.25
CA LEU A 6 -38.17 -10.74 -17.70
C LEU A 6 -37.98 -9.35 -17.09
N PRO A 7 -37.55 -9.25 -15.83
CA PRO A 7 -37.03 -7.99 -15.31
C PRO A 7 -35.67 -7.75 -15.91
N MET A 8 -35.56 -6.66 -16.64
CA MET A 8 -34.32 -6.12 -17.14
C MET A 8 -33.52 -5.63 -15.93
N LEU A 9 -32.57 -6.45 -15.46
CA LEU A 9 -31.63 -6.07 -14.42
C LEU A 9 -30.67 -5.06 -15.04
N ALA A 10 -30.94 -3.77 -14.80
CA ALA A 10 -29.97 -2.71 -15.10
C ALA A 10 -28.74 -2.96 -14.24
N LEU A 11 -27.70 -3.51 -14.84
CA LEU A 11 -26.34 -3.45 -14.27
C LEU A 11 -25.94 -1.98 -14.25
N LEU A 12 -26.14 -1.33 -13.13
CA LEU A 12 -25.44 -0.10 -12.81
C LEU A 12 -23.97 -0.48 -12.72
N GLY A 13 -23.23 -0.18 -13.76
CA GLY A 13 -21.77 -0.25 -13.76
C GLY A 13 -21.22 0.80 -12.79
N PHE A 14 -21.24 0.50 -11.50
CA PHE A 14 -20.40 1.21 -10.55
C PHE A 14 -18.97 0.91 -10.94
N GLY A 15 -18.22 1.94 -11.32
CA GLY A 15 -16.84 1.78 -11.66
C GLY A 15 -16.12 1.06 -10.53
N SER A 16 -15.64 -0.13 -10.84
CA SER A 16 -14.97 -1.02 -9.91
C SER A 16 -13.82 -0.35 -9.15
N ASP A 17 -13.23 0.67 -9.74
CA ASP A 17 -12.13 1.48 -9.15
C ASP A 17 -12.54 2.24 -7.89
N ALA A 18 -13.75 2.77 -7.83
CA ALA A 18 -14.26 3.52 -6.69
C ALA A 18 -14.46 2.63 -5.44
N LEU A 19 -14.90 1.39 -5.62
CA LEU A 19 -15.09 0.45 -4.52
C LEU A 19 -13.77 -0.06 -3.95
N ALA A 20 -12.77 -0.33 -4.80
CA ALA A 20 -11.44 -0.73 -4.34
C ALA A 20 -10.74 0.37 -3.56
N ASN A 21 -10.84 1.59 -4.05
CA ASN A 21 -10.26 2.74 -3.39
C ASN A 21 -10.89 3.03 -2.03
N THR A 22 -12.14 2.67 -1.83
CA THR A 22 -12.87 2.95 -0.60
C THR A 22 -12.74 1.84 0.45
N LEU A 23 -12.77 0.57 0.02
CA LEU A 23 -12.91 -0.56 0.93
C LEU A 23 -11.59 -1.04 1.55
N ASN A 24 -10.47 -0.85 0.86
CA ASN A 24 -9.21 -1.49 1.22
C ASN A 24 -8.10 -0.56 1.70
N GLN A 25 -8.28 0.76 1.60
CA GLN A 25 -7.21 1.71 1.90
C GLN A 25 -6.96 1.89 3.40
N ASN A 26 -8.02 2.03 4.17
CA ASN A 26 -7.93 2.32 5.60
C ASN A 26 -8.81 1.33 6.36
N VAL A 27 -8.25 0.21 6.75
CA VAL A 27 -8.97 -0.86 7.43
C VAL A 27 -8.17 -1.37 8.62
N SER A 28 -8.90 -1.91 9.61
CA SER A 28 -8.34 -2.72 10.67
C SER A 28 -9.00 -4.10 10.63
N TRP A 29 -8.23 -5.12 10.97
CA TRP A 29 -8.71 -6.49 11.08
C TRP A 29 -8.00 -7.17 12.24
N THR A 30 -8.56 -8.27 12.71
CA THR A 30 -7.94 -9.08 13.76
C THR A 30 -7.71 -10.49 13.24
N ILE A 31 -6.58 -11.05 13.57
CA ILE A 31 -6.27 -12.46 13.42
C ILE A 31 -6.25 -13.04 14.82
N ASP A 32 -7.27 -13.81 15.14
CA ASP A 32 -7.43 -14.44 16.44
C ASP A 32 -6.72 -15.79 16.46
N ARG A 33 -6.01 -16.07 17.54
CA ARG A 33 -5.32 -17.32 17.74
C ARG A 33 -5.78 -17.99 19.02
N ALA A 34 -6.31 -19.19 18.87
CA ALA A 34 -6.82 -19.97 20.01
C ALA A 34 -5.71 -20.23 21.06
N GLY A 35 -6.08 -20.05 22.32
CA GLY A 35 -5.20 -20.39 23.46
C GLY A 35 -4.16 -19.33 23.81
N THR A 36 -4.25 -18.13 23.24
CA THR A 36 -3.39 -17.00 23.61
C THR A 36 -4.16 -15.84 24.21
N THR A 37 -3.49 -15.07 25.06
CA THR A 37 -3.96 -13.75 25.55
C THR A 37 -3.06 -12.63 25.04
N ALA A 38 -1.98 -12.95 24.36
CA ALA A 38 -1.06 -11.95 23.81
C ALA A 38 -1.70 -11.25 22.61
N LYS A 39 -1.73 -9.90 22.66
CA LYS A 39 -2.27 -9.06 21.58
C LYS A 39 -1.23 -8.08 21.11
N TYR A 40 -0.94 -8.12 19.83
CA TYR A 40 0.02 -7.21 19.21
C TYR A 40 -0.61 -6.50 18.01
N ARG A 41 0.00 -5.41 17.59
CA ARG A 41 -0.44 -4.62 16.44
C ARG A 41 0.65 -4.56 15.39
N VAL A 42 0.21 -4.71 14.14
CA VAL A 42 0.98 -4.44 12.91
C VAL A 42 0.37 -3.21 12.24
N VAL A 43 1.15 -2.18 12.00
CA VAL A 43 0.72 -0.97 11.29
C VAL A 43 1.41 -0.91 9.95
N ALA A 44 0.63 -0.71 8.89
CA ALA A 44 1.10 -0.69 7.52
C ALA A 44 0.65 0.59 6.81
N TYR A 45 1.61 1.39 6.34
CA TYR A 45 1.37 2.60 5.55
C TYR A 45 1.80 2.36 4.10
N GLY A 46 0.99 2.76 3.14
CA GLY A 46 1.39 2.54 1.75
C GLY A 46 0.41 3.07 0.70
N ASP A 47 0.64 2.68 -0.52
CA ASP A 47 -0.20 3.03 -1.66
C ASP A 47 -1.22 1.93 -2.03
N SER A 48 -1.51 1.79 -3.32
CA SER A 48 -2.47 0.81 -3.83
C SER A 48 -2.03 -0.64 -3.61
N ILE A 49 -0.75 -0.91 -3.57
CA ILE A 49 -0.23 -2.27 -3.36
C ILE A 49 -0.56 -2.74 -1.94
N TYR A 50 -0.30 -1.90 -0.95
CA TYR A 50 -0.69 -2.19 0.43
C TYR A 50 -2.21 -2.19 0.63
N ALA A 51 -2.96 -1.44 -0.20
CA ALA A 51 -4.41 -1.53 -0.25
C ALA A 51 -4.94 -2.84 -0.84
N GLY A 52 -4.09 -3.66 -1.45
CA GLY A 52 -4.44 -4.93 -2.05
C GLY A 52 -4.80 -4.86 -3.53
N TYR A 53 -4.34 -3.83 -4.23
CA TYR A 53 -4.51 -3.72 -5.67
C TYR A 53 -3.58 -4.70 -6.39
N ASN A 54 -4.12 -5.48 -7.31
CA ASN A 54 -3.38 -6.49 -8.06
C ASN A 54 -3.35 -6.26 -9.58
N GLY A 55 -3.67 -5.04 -10.00
CA GLY A 55 -3.69 -4.67 -11.43
C GLY A 55 -5.02 -4.89 -12.15
N SER A 56 -5.91 -5.73 -11.64
CA SER A 56 -7.18 -6.04 -12.32
C SER A 56 -8.37 -6.24 -11.38
N ALA A 57 -8.12 -6.52 -10.12
CA ALA A 57 -9.18 -6.84 -9.17
C ALA A 57 -9.00 -6.10 -7.85
N PHE A 58 -10.13 -5.84 -7.27
CA PHE A 58 -10.32 -4.90 -6.18
C PHE A 58 -10.39 -5.51 -4.82
N ASN A 59 -10.20 -6.78 -4.65
CA ASN A 59 -10.61 -7.43 -3.41
C ASN A 59 -9.54 -8.33 -2.83
N ALA A 60 -8.32 -8.12 -3.23
CA ALA A 60 -7.20 -8.86 -2.68
C ALA A 60 -6.79 -8.38 -1.28
N ALA A 61 -7.66 -7.62 -0.59
CA ALA A 61 -7.35 -7.08 0.73
C ALA A 61 -6.86 -8.16 1.71
N LYS A 62 -7.46 -9.33 1.66
CA LYS A 62 -7.04 -10.48 2.48
C LYS A 62 -5.72 -11.12 2.02
N TYR A 63 -5.27 -10.80 0.81
CA TYR A 63 -4.00 -11.29 0.25
C TYR A 63 -2.98 -10.16 0.08
N ALA A 64 -3.32 -8.95 0.49
CA ALA A 64 -2.36 -7.86 0.51
C ALA A 64 -1.21 -8.18 1.47
N ALA A 65 -0.01 -7.74 1.12
CA ALA A 65 1.18 -8.01 1.92
C ALA A 65 0.98 -7.77 3.43
N PRO A 66 0.37 -6.64 3.88
CA PRO A 66 0.16 -6.42 5.31
C PRO A 66 -0.73 -7.47 5.99
N THR A 67 -1.66 -8.07 5.26
CA THR A 67 -2.53 -9.13 5.82
C THR A 67 -1.77 -10.44 5.96
N VAL A 68 -1.03 -10.81 4.92
CA VAL A 68 -0.18 -12.02 4.92
C VAL A 68 0.90 -11.93 6.00
N ASP A 69 1.53 -10.76 6.14
CA ASP A 69 2.52 -10.51 7.19
C ASP A 69 1.91 -10.67 8.59
N ALA A 70 0.71 -10.13 8.80
CA ALA A 70 0.01 -10.25 10.07
C ALA A 70 -0.36 -11.71 10.39
N GLU A 71 -0.81 -12.49 9.41
CA GLU A 71 -1.08 -13.92 9.56
C GLU A 71 0.18 -14.72 9.94
N TYR A 72 1.28 -14.46 9.24
CA TYR A 72 2.56 -15.08 9.51
C TYR A 72 3.06 -14.73 10.92
N LEU A 73 3.01 -13.47 11.31
CA LEU A 73 3.44 -13.02 12.64
C LEU A 73 2.55 -13.55 13.75
N SER A 74 1.25 -13.69 13.51
CA SER A 74 0.34 -14.36 14.45
C SER A 74 0.76 -15.80 14.72
N ALA A 75 1.13 -16.52 13.67
CA ALA A 75 1.63 -17.90 13.80
C ALA A 75 2.98 -17.95 14.53
N LEU A 76 3.91 -17.09 14.13
CA LEU A 76 5.26 -17.05 14.66
C LEU A 76 5.32 -16.68 16.14
N TRP A 77 4.49 -15.73 16.56
CA TRP A 77 4.49 -15.22 17.94
C TRP A 77 3.45 -15.87 18.84
N ASN A 78 2.64 -16.75 18.29
CA ASN A 78 1.49 -17.34 18.97
C ASN A 78 0.64 -16.26 19.68
N ALA A 79 0.21 -15.27 18.93
CA ALA A 79 -0.46 -14.09 19.46
C ALA A 79 -1.61 -13.63 18.53
N ASP A 80 -2.63 -13.01 19.11
CA ASP A 80 -3.60 -12.25 18.34
C ASP A 80 -2.91 -11.06 17.70
N ILE A 81 -3.19 -10.81 16.44
CA ILE A 81 -2.66 -9.66 15.71
C ILE A 81 -3.79 -8.74 15.27
N GLU A 82 -3.74 -7.52 15.71
CA GLU A 82 -4.50 -6.43 15.12
C GLU A 82 -3.69 -5.82 13.96
N GLY A 83 -4.16 -6.05 12.74
CA GLY A 83 -3.63 -5.38 11.54
C GLY A 83 -4.29 -4.03 11.35
N VAL A 84 -3.50 -2.99 11.13
CA VAL A 84 -3.98 -1.63 10.83
C VAL A 84 -3.33 -1.17 9.55
N ARG A 85 -4.10 -1.04 8.49
CA ARG A 85 -3.65 -0.58 7.18
C ARG A 85 -4.14 0.84 6.92
N ARG A 86 -3.21 1.69 6.53
CA ARG A 86 -3.40 3.11 6.26
C ARG A 86 -2.79 3.43 4.89
N ALA A 87 -3.50 3.03 3.84
CA ALA A 87 -3.04 3.15 2.47
C ALA A 87 -3.78 4.26 1.72
N LYS A 88 -3.21 4.69 0.58
CA LYS A 88 -3.85 5.61 -0.36
C LYS A 88 -3.44 5.26 -1.79
N SER A 89 -4.35 4.69 -2.55
CA SER A 89 -4.13 4.40 -3.97
C SER A 89 -3.68 5.63 -4.75
N GLY A 90 -2.69 5.46 -5.63
CA GLY A 90 -2.17 6.54 -6.46
C GLY A 90 -1.26 7.52 -5.73
N ALA A 91 -1.05 7.37 -4.42
CA ALA A 91 -0.21 8.27 -3.65
C ALA A 91 1.26 8.13 -4.03
N VAL A 92 1.94 9.25 -4.15
CA VAL A 92 3.39 9.35 -4.30
C VAL A 92 4.08 9.35 -2.93
N ALA A 93 5.39 9.21 -2.90
CA ALA A 93 6.16 9.09 -1.65
C ALA A 93 5.93 10.25 -0.67
N SER A 94 5.87 11.49 -1.17
CA SER A 94 5.59 12.66 -0.34
C SER A 94 4.22 12.61 0.32
N ASP A 95 3.22 12.09 -0.37
CA ASP A 95 1.85 11.97 0.12
C ASP A 95 1.74 10.88 1.20
N ILE A 96 2.37 9.71 0.97
CA ILE A 96 2.45 8.64 1.98
C ILE A 96 3.17 9.15 3.24
N TYR A 97 4.28 9.83 3.09
CA TYR A 97 5.00 10.39 4.23
C TYR A 97 4.14 11.38 5.01
N THR A 98 3.62 12.41 4.33
CA THR A 98 2.95 13.53 5.01
C THR A 98 1.56 13.16 5.52
N ASN A 99 0.74 12.52 4.67
CA ASN A 99 -0.69 12.33 4.94
C ASN A 99 -1.00 10.97 5.56
N LYS A 100 -0.03 10.03 5.57
CA LYS A 100 -0.22 8.73 6.23
C LYS A 100 0.71 8.57 7.42
N ILE A 101 2.01 8.59 7.22
CA ILE A 101 2.95 8.30 8.30
C ILE A 101 2.93 9.40 9.37
N VAL A 102 3.07 10.66 8.96
CA VAL A 102 3.14 11.79 9.90
C VAL A 102 1.75 12.11 10.48
N ALA A 103 0.76 12.30 9.62
CA ALA A 103 -0.57 12.71 10.06
C ALA A 103 -1.29 11.64 10.91
N GLU A 104 -1.01 10.37 10.64
CA GLU A 104 -1.69 9.24 11.28
C GLU A 104 -0.76 8.48 12.25
N LYS A 105 0.24 9.15 12.81
CA LYS A 105 1.25 8.55 13.70
C LYS A 105 0.67 7.87 14.95
N SER A 106 -0.50 8.26 15.39
CA SER A 106 -1.17 7.67 16.56
C SER A 106 -1.35 6.15 16.45
N TYR A 107 -1.49 5.62 15.22
CA TYR A 107 -1.60 4.18 15.01
C TYR A 107 -0.32 3.45 15.40
N MET A 108 0.86 3.99 15.07
CA MET A 108 2.15 3.36 15.41
C MET A 108 2.57 3.61 16.87
N GLN A 109 1.97 4.57 17.54
CA GLN A 109 2.26 4.90 18.94
C GLN A 109 1.51 4.03 19.94
N ALA A 110 0.54 3.23 19.52
CA ALA A 110 -0.21 2.36 20.41
C ALA A 110 0.70 1.33 21.09
N ALA A 111 0.49 1.10 22.37
CA ALA A 111 1.34 0.25 23.22
C ALA A 111 1.41 -1.23 22.78
N SER A 112 0.42 -1.68 22.00
CA SER A 112 0.43 -3.02 21.40
C SER A 112 1.28 -3.11 20.11
N THR A 113 1.73 -2.01 19.52
CA THR A 113 2.46 -2.01 18.24
C THR A 113 3.78 -2.74 18.37
N ARG A 114 3.99 -3.71 17.50
CA ARG A 114 5.24 -4.48 17.40
C ARG A 114 5.90 -4.38 16.06
N VAL A 115 5.12 -4.06 15.02
CA VAL A 115 5.63 -3.88 13.67
C VAL A 115 5.04 -2.60 13.09
N VAL A 116 5.90 -1.81 12.47
CA VAL A 116 5.53 -0.73 11.57
C VAL A 116 6.19 -1.02 10.22
N THR A 117 5.38 -1.17 9.20
CA THR A 117 5.86 -1.36 7.84
C THR A 117 5.32 -0.26 6.95
N PHE A 118 6.08 0.10 5.92
CA PHE A 118 5.59 1.03 4.92
C PHE A 118 6.15 0.72 3.53
N GLU A 119 5.43 1.16 2.55
CA GLU A 119 5.74 1.05 1.13
C GLU A 119 5.41 2.38 0.45
N MET A 120 6.27 2.80 -0.47
CA MET A 120 6.07 4.01 -1.26
C MET A 120 6.94 4.00 -2.52
N CYS A 121 6.81 5.03 -3.35
CA CYS A 121 7.60 5.27 -4.56
C CYS A 121 7.07 4.60 -5.84
N GLY A 122 6.18 3.61 -5.75
CA GLY A 122 5.62 2.98 -6.93
C GLY A 122 4.99 3.99 -7.89
N ASN A 123 4.18 4.88 -7.37
CA ASN A 123 3.50 5.90 -8.17
C ASN A 123 4.42 7.02 -8.67
N ASP A 124 5.48 7.36 -7.92
CA ASP A 124 6.52 8.30 -8.40
C ASP A 124 7.15 7.76 -9.69
N GLY A 125 7.54 6.49 -9.66
CA GLY A 125 8.11 5.81 -10.83
C GLY A 125 7.12 5.70 -11.99
N LEU A 126 5.86 5.32 -11.72
CA LEU A 126 4.82 5.17 -12.75
C LEU A 126 4.50 6.49 -13.46
N GLN A 127 4.39 7.59 -12.70
CA GLN A 127 4.12 8.91 -13.27
C GLN A 127 5.31 9.41 -14.09
N ALA A 128 6.52 9.27 -13.59
CA ALA A 128 7.74 9.66 -14.31
C ALA A 128 7.94 8.82 -15.59
N ARG A 129 7.64 7.52 -15.53
CA ARG A 129 7.66 6.62 -16.69
C ARG A 129 6.65 7.06 -17.75
N SER A 130 5.43 7.38 -17.35
CA SER A 130 4.40 7.84 -18.28
C SER A 130 4.85 9.08 -19.04
N ALA A 131 5.43 10.05 -18.33
CA ALA A 131 5.99 11.25 -18.93
C ALA A 131 7.17 10.95 -19.86
N LEU A 132 8.06 10.01 -19.48
CA LEU A 132 9.18 9.61 -20.32
C LEU A 132 8.72 8.95 -21.62
N LYS A 133 7.72 8.08 -21.56
CA LYS A 133 7.19 7.37 -22.75
C LYS A 133 6.49 8.28 -23.76
N SER A 134 6.02 9.44 -23.34
CA SER A 134 5.38 10.42 -24.22
C SER A 134 6.36 11.33 -24.94
N GLN A 135 7.66 11.22 -24.66
CA GLN A 135 8.69 12.02 -25.32
C GLN A 135 8.95 11.54 -26.76
N THR A 136 9.28 12.49 -27.61
CA THR A 136 9.72 12.23 -28.99
C THR A 136 11.16 12.69 -29.17
N GLY A 137 11.94 11.95 -29.95
CA GLY A 137 13.37 12.25 -30.15
C GLY A 137 14.26 11.69 -29.04
N THR A 138 15.22 12.49 -28.58
CA THR A 138 16.17 12.06 -27.54
C THR A 138 15.50 11.99 -26.18
N CYS A 139 15.65 10.87 -25.48
CA CYS A 139 15.10 10.67 -24.15
C CYS A 139 15.69 11.66 -23.12
N ASN A 140 14.81 12.32 -22.39
CA ASN A 140 15.18 13.17 -21.26
C ASN A 140 14.77 12.49 -19.94
N TYR A 141 15.75 12.02 -19.19
CA TYR A 141 15.56 11.30 -17.94
C TYR A 141 15.41 12.20 -16.70
N ALA A 142 15.37 13.53 -16.86
CA ALA A 142 15.31 14.46 -15.72
C ALA A 142 14.12 14.15 -14.78
N GLY A 143 12.95 13.85 -15.35
CA GLY A 143 11.77 13.47 -14.57
C GLY A 143 11.96 12.17 -13.76
N MET A 144 12.58 11.16 -14.36
CA MET A 144 12.89 9.90 -13.68
C MET A 144 13.89 10.13 -12.54
N ASN A 145 14.95 10.93 -12.78
CA ASN A 145 15.91 11.27 -11.75
C ASN A 145 15.26 12.03 -10.59
N THR A 146 14.35 12.94 -10.89
CA THR A 146 13.57 13.65 -9.86
C THR A 146 12.73 12.67 -9.03
N ALA A 147 12.02 11.75 -9.67
CA ALA A 147 11.23 10.74 -8.97
C ALA A 147 12.09 9.86 -8.05
N ILE A 148 13.26 9.42 -8.52
CA ILE A 148 14.22 8.63 -7.73
C ILE A 148 14.71 9.42 -6.52
N ASN A 149 15.07 10.69 -6.69
CA ASN A 149 15.57 11.53 -5.60
C ASN A 149 14.48 11.83 -4.57
N ASN A 150 13.25 12.11 -5.01
CA ASN A 150 12.10 12.26 -4.13
C ASN A 150 11.86 10.98 -3.33
N CYS A 151 11.85 9.84 -3.99
CA CYS A 151 11.71 8.55 -3.33
C CYS A 151 12.75 8.36 -2.23
N LYS A 152 14.04 8.55 -2.53
CA LYS A 152 15.12 8.43 -1.54
C LYS A 152 14.90 9.36 -0.35
N THR A 153 14.54 10.60 -0.61
CA THR A 153 14.31 11.61 0.42
C THR A 153 13.19 11.22 1.36
N TYR A 154 12.04 10.81 0.80
CA TYR A 154 10.87 10.50 1.61
C TYR A 154 10.95 9.13 2.29
N VAL A 155 11.63 8.14 1.71
CA VAL A 155 11.93 6.87 2.38
C VAL A 155 12.81 7.10 3.61
N ALA A 156 13.87 7.91 3.47
CA ALA A 156 14.73 8.26 4.60
C ALA A 156 13.95 9.01 5.69
N ALA A 157 13.22 10.05 5.30
CA ALA A 157 12.41 10.84 6.23
C ALA A 157 11.34 9.98 6.94
N ALA A 158 10.71 9.05 6.24
CA ALA A 158 9.73 8.13 6.81
C ALA A 158 10.37 7.20 7.84
N MET A 159 11.52 6.63 7.53
CA MET A 159 12.24 5.76 8.46
C MET A 159 12.69 6.52 9.71
N ASP A 160 13.25 7.72 9.55
CA ASP A 160 13.66 8.56 10.66
C ASP A 160 12.46 8.94 11.54
N PHE A 161 11.34 9.33 10.92
CA PHE A 161 10.13 9.67 11.64
C PHE A 161 9.55 8.48 12.41
N ILE A 162 9.48 7.30 11.79
CA ILE A 162 9.01 6.07 12.44
C ILE A 162 9.94 5.69 13.59
N ASN A 163 11.24 5.81 13.39
CA ASN A 163 12.22 5.53 14.46
C ASN A 163 12.04 6.43 15.68
N ALA A 164 11.74 7.70 15.45
CA ALA A 164 11.55 8.69 16.50
C ALA A 164 10.17 8.61 17.19
N ASN A 165 9.12 8.13 16.49
CA ASN A 165 7.74 8.29 16.94
C ASN A 165 7.01 6.97 17.23
N ALA A 166 7.45 5.83 16.70
CA ALA A 166 6.78 4.56 16.97
C ALA A 166 6.91 4.19 18.46
N TYR A 167 5.95 3.41 18.94
CA TYR A 167 5.99 2.90 20.30
C TYR A 167 7.34 2.26 20.62
N ALA A 168 7.90 2.55 21.79
CA ALA A 168 9.23 2.09 22.17
C ALA A 168 9.39 0.55 22.17
N GLY A 169 8.29 -0.19 22.35
CA GLY A 169 8.25 -1.65 22.25
C GLY A 169 8.10 -2.20 20.82
N THR A 170 8.15 -1.36 19.78
CA THR A 170 8.10 -1.79 18.39
C THR A 170 9.38 -2.54 18.04
N LYS A 171 9.22 -3.81 17.63
CA LYS A 171 10.34 -4.71 17.37
C LYS A 171 10.88 -4.60 15.94
N LEU A 172 9.99 -4.35 14.98
CA LEU A 172 10.32 -4.28 13.57
C LEU A 172 9.82 -2.99 12.96
N LYS A 173 10.70 -2.30 12.26
CA LYS A 173 10.41 -1.11 11.47
C LYS A 173 10.98 -1.37 10.09
N VAL A 174 10.12 -1.55 9.10
CA VAL A 174 10.50 -2.12 7.81
C VAL A 174 9.98 -1.26 6.68
N VAL A 175 10.85 -0.93 5.75
CA VAL A 175 10.43 -0.51 4.42
C VAL A 175 10.27 -1.75 3.56
N SER A 176 9.09 -1.95 3.04
CA SER A 176 8.85 -2.95 2.03
C SER A 176 9.30 -2.38 0.70
N ASN A 177 10.34 -2.96 0.15
CA ASN A 177 10.81 -2.55 -1.15
C ASN A 177 9.96 -3.22 -2.23
N LEU A 178 8.97 -2.52 -2.68
CA LEU A 178 8.25 -2.90 -3.87
C LEU A 178 9.07 -2.44 -5.05
N HIS A 179 9.99 -3.28 -5.41
CA HIS A 179 10.74 -3.05 -6.60
C HIS A 179 9.77 -3.02 -7.79
N TYR A 180 10.05 -2.12 -8.64
CA TYR A 180 9.41 -2.02 -9.90
C TYR A 180 10.03 -3.06 -10.85
N PRO A 181 9.28 -4.00 -11.34
CA PRO A 181 9.76 -4.88 -12.38
C PRO A 181 10.00 -4.04 -13.64
N GLY A 182 11.16 -4.18 -14.25
CA GLY A 182 11.39 -3.60 -15.55
C GLY A 182 10.27 -4.00 -16.51
N TYR A 183 9.67 -3.04 -17.18
CA TYR A 183 8.71 -3.35 -18.23
C TYR A 183 9.48 -3.68 -19.48
N ALA A 184 9.62 -4.96 -19.76
CA ALA A 184 10.27 -5.42 -20.99
C ALA A 184 9.62 -4.84 -22.27
N ALA A 185 8.37 -4.41 -22.15
CA ALA A 185 7.65 -3.74 -23.22
C ALA A 185 7.96 -2.24 -23.34
N ASP A 186 8.71 -1.67 -22.40
CA ASP A 186 9.09 -0.26 -22.46
C ASP A 186 10.29 -0.09 -23.36
N ASN A 187 10.03 -0.06 -24.63
CA ASN A 187 11.05 0.15 -25.64
C ASN A 187 11.32 1.66 -25.81
N VAL A 188 11.73 2.30 -24.73
CA VAL A 188 11.98 3.75 -24.72
C VAL A 188 13.28 4.12 -25.43
N GLN A 189 14.11 3.13 -25.74
CA GLN A 189 15.43 3.37 -26.34
C GLN A 189 15.50 3.06 -27.83
N SER A 190 14.42 2.63 -28.42
CA SER A 190 14.43 2.20 -29.84
C SER A 190 14.00 3.30 -30.82
N THR A 191 14.06 4.53 -30.42
CA THR A 191 13.78 5.67 -31.30
C THR A 191 14.99 6.56 -31.48
#